data_1deac9ab59b1de9504121878fe9c42f2
#
_entry.id   1deac9ab59b1de9504121878fe9c42f2
#
_cell.length_a   1.000
_cell.length_b   1.000
_cell.length_c   1.000
_cell.angle_alpha   90.00
_cell.angle_beta   90.00
_cell.angle_gamma   90.00
#
_symmetry.space_group_name_H-M   'P 1'
#
loop_
_entity.id
_entity.type
_entity.pdbx_description
1 polymer ?
#
loop_
_entity_poly.entity_id
_entity_poly.type
_entity_poly.pdbx_seq_one_letter_code
_entity_poly.pdbx_strand_id
1 'polypeptide(L)'
;MKKMFKIILMCSLLLTLSLSAFAKKKLYVGTNAEFPPFEYLENGKPVGFDIDLVEELGKIMDYDIKIVDMAFDGLLPALQMKKVDLVIAGMTETPERTKTVSFTQPYYTASQVIITRKGENGIKSFDDLKGKKVGVMLGFTGDIVVSKIDGVKVERYNAAYAGIMALKANKIDAVVLDSEPAKNFILQNEGLEIAQTEGAQEEYAIAIRKNDTQLMEQLDNALTEIKSNGKYQELINKYFK
;
A
#
# COMPACT_ATOMS: atom_id res chain seq x y z
N MET A 1 65.63 -13.80 1.28
CA MET A 1 64.42 -14.65 1.41
C MET A 1 63.46 -14.17 2.51
N LYS A 2 63.84 -14.02 3.78
CA LYS A 2 62.93 -13.60 4.88
C LYS A 2 62.28 -12.22 4.70
N LYS A 3 62.94 -11.22 4.07
CA LYS A 3 62.37 -9.89 3.78
C LYS A 3 61.34 -9.91 2.65
N MET A 4 61.56 -10.68 1.59
CA MET A 4 60.60 -10.86 0.50
C MET A 4 59.33 -11.57 0.97
N PHE A 5 59.47 -12.60 1.83
CA PHE A 5 58.33 -13.32 2.39
C PHE A 5 57.43 -12.43 3.27
N LYS A 6 58.04 -11.50 4.05
CA LYS A 6 57.28 -10.51 4.84
C LYS A 6 56.53 -9.49 3.99
N ILE A 7 57.07 -9.08 2.84
CA ILE A 7 56.43 -8.14 1.91
C ILE A 7 55.27 -8.82 1.20
N ILE A 8 55.43 -10.07 0.77
CA ILE A 8 54.35 -10.85 0.14
C ILE A 8 53.22 -11.12 1.12
N LEU A 9 53.50 -11.42 2.39
CA LEU A 9 52.52 -11.64 3.43
C LEU A 9 51.76 -10.35 3.80
N MET A 10 52.42 -9.20 3.78
CA MET A 10 51.83 -7.89 4.04
C MET A 10 50.95 -7.41 2.87
N CYS A 11 51.34 -7.70 1.62
CA CYS A 11 50.51 -7.42 0.44
C CYS A 11 49.28 -8.33 0.36
N SER A 12 49.36 -9.59 0.77
CA SER A 12 48.20 -10.49 0.82
C SER A 12 47.19 -10.09 1.92
N LEU A 13 47.69 -9.56 3.05
CA LEU A 13 46.83 -9.06 4.12
C LEU A 13 46.09 -7.74 3.76
N LEU A 14 46.71 -6.91 2.92
CA LEU A 14 46.11 -5.69 2.38
C LEU A 14 45.05 -5.98 1.29
N LEU A 15 45.20 -7.10 0.55
CA LEU A 15 44.23 -7.49 -0.48
C LEU A 15 42.95 -8.11 0.09
N THR A 16 42.98 -8.66 1.32
CA THR A 16 41.81 -9.24 1.98
C THR A 16 40.94 -8.21 2.67
N LEU A 17 41.40 -6.98 2.88
CA LEU A 17 40.60 -5.89 3.45
C LEU A 17 39.72 -5.15 2.41
N SER A 18 39.88 -5.44 1.12
CA SER A 18 39.19 -4.70 0.04
C SER A 18 37.88 -5.35 -0.46
N LEU A 19 37.48 -6.51 0.06
CA LEU A 19 36.23 -7.19 -0.29
C LEU A 19 35.23 -7.19 0.86
N SER A 20 35.10 -6.12 1.62
CA SER A 20 33.86 -5.85 2.30
C SER A 20 32.88 -5.42 1.21
N ALA A 21 32.23 -6.39 0.56
CA ALA A 21 31.02 -6.13 -0.18
C ALA A 21 30.09 -5.39 0.79
N PHE A 22 29.89 -4.09 0.58
CA PHE A 22 28.94 -3.31 1.36
C PHE A 22 27.55 -3.91 1.07
N ALA A 23 27.13 -4.84 1.93
CA ALA A 23 25.77 -5.34 1.87
C ALA A 23 24.84 -4.13 2.04
N LYS A 24 23.96 -3.91 1.07
CA LYS A 24 22.96 -2.82 1.15
C LYS A 24 22.25 -2.88 2.48
N LYS A 25 21.99 -1.73 3.06
CA LYS A 25 21.19 -1.62 4.29
C LYS A 25 19.78 -2.12 3.98
N LYS A 26 19.26 -3.02 4.82
CA LYS A 26 17.89 -3.53 4.67
C LYS A 26 16.89 -2.48 5.12
N LEU A 27 15.79 -2.37 4.37
CA LEU A 27 14.63 -1.54 4.70
C LEU A 27 13.39 -2.43 4.74
N TYR A 28 12.78 -2.58 5.91
CA TYR A 28 11.60 -3.40 6.09
C TYR A 28 10.35 -2.58 5.78
N VAL A 29 9.54 -3.07 4.85
CA VAL A 29 8.39 -2.37 4.27
C VAL A 29 7.13 -3.13 4.62
N GLY A 30 6.26 -2.52 5.42
CA GLY A 30 4.93 -3.06 5.73
C GLY A 30 3.95 -2.83 4.58
N THR A 31 3.19 -3.86 4.23
CA THR A 31 2.13 -3.81 3.23
C THR A 31 0.96 -4.73 3.62
N ASN A 32 -0.19 -4.63 2.93
CA ASN A 32 -1.30 -5.55 3.08
C ASN A 32 -1.70 -6.09 1.70
N ALA A 33 -1.16 -7.25 1.33
CA ALA A 33 -1.26 -7.83 -0.01
C ALA A 33 -2.66 -8.41 -0.34
N GLU A 34 -3.72 -7.62 -0.09
CA GLU A 34 -5.13 -7.91 -0.32
C GLU A 34 -5.82 -6.83 -1.18
N PHE A 35 -5.04 -5.96 -1.86
CA PHE A 35 -5.52 -4.72 -2.46
C PHE A 35 -5.06 -4.53 -3.93
N PRO A 36 -5.45 -5.43 -4.86
CA PRO A 36 -5.05 -5.32 -6.27
C PRO A 36 -5.65 -4.04 -6.91
N PRO A 37 -4.91 -3.36 -7.79
CA PRO A 37 -3.61 -3.72 -8.38
C PRO A 37 -2.40 -3.16 -7.62
N PHE A 38 -2.60 -2.54 -6.43
CA PHE A 38 -1.52 -1.90 -5.65
C PHE A 38 -0.62 -2.94 -4.98
N GLU A 39 -1.18 -3.83 -4.18
CA GLU A 39 -0.48 -4.93 -3.54
C GLU A 39 -1.38 -6.15 -3.41
N TYR A 40 -0.92 -7.28 -3.88
CA TYR A 40 -1.65 -8.54 -3.84
C TYR A 40 -0.70 -9.74 -3.90
N LEU A 41 -1.20 -10.91 -3.53
CA LEU A 41 -0.41 -12.13 -3.60
C LEU A 41 -0.51 -12.75 -4.98
N GLU A 42 0.64 -12.98 -5.62
CA GLU A 42 0.77 -13.83 -6.80
C GLU A 42 1.77 -14.95 -6.51
N ASN A 43 1.31 -16.20 -6.63
CA ASN A 43 2.12 -17.38 -6.27
C ASN A 43 2.72 -17.30 -4.85
N GLY A 44 1.97 -16.73 -3.88
CA GLY A 44 2.36 -16.58 -2.49
C GLY A 44 3.41 -15.47 -2.23
N LYS A 45 3.66 -14.60 -3.21
CA LYS A 45 4.57 -13.46 -3.07
C LYS A 45 3.80 -12.16 -3.26
N PRO A 46 4.03 -11.13 -2.42
CA PRO A 46 3.51 -9.80 -2.66
C PRO A 46 4.04 -9.22 -3.98
N VAL A 47 3.12 -8.75 -4.80
CA VAL A 47 3.37 -8.06 -6.08
C VAL A 47 2.37 -6.90 -6.22
N GLY A 48 2.57 -6.03 -7.20
CA GLY A 48 1.66 -4.93 -7.48
C GLY A 48 2.39 -3.60 -7.65
N PHE A 49 1.61 -2.56 -7.88
CA PHE A 49 2.15 -1.22 -8.11
C PHE A 49 2.98 -0.71 -6.93
N ASP A 50 2.47 -0.83 -5.69
CA ASP A 50 3.14 -0.38 -4.47
C ASP A 50 4.44 -1.15 -4.23
N ILE A 51 4.45 -2.45 -4.54
CA ILE A 51 5.63 -3.30 -4.39
C ILE A 51 6.71 -2.88 -5.40
N ASP A 52 6.36 -2.77 -6.67
CA ASP A 52 7.32 -2.33 -7.69
C ASP A 52 7.80 -0.90 -7.43
N LEU A 53 6.91 0.00 -6.99
CA LEU A 53 7.27 1.38 -6.65
C LEU A 53 8.32 1.41 -5.53
N VAL A 54 8.07 0.72 -4.41
CA VAL A 54 9.02 0.76 -3.28
C VAL A 54 10.34 0.05 -3.61
N GLU A 55 10.34 -0.96 -4.47
CA GLU A 55 11.57 -1.58 -4.96
C GLU A 55 12.40 -0.62 -5.81
N GLU A 56 11.78 0.16 -6.69
CA GLU A 56 12.47 1.20 -7.47
C GLU A 56 12.99 2.32 -6.56
N LEU A 57 12.21 2.77 -5.57
CA LEU A 57 12.70 3.73 -4.56
C LEU A 57 13.90 3.16 -3.79
N GLY A 58 13.85 1.89 -3.41
CA GLY A 58 14.96 1.21 -2.75
C GLY A 58 16.25 1.17 -3.60
N LYS A 59 16.11 1.00 -4.92
CA LYS A 59 17.27 1.07 -5.86
C LYS A 59 17.89 2.46 -5.87
N ILE A 60 17.07 3.52 -5.96
CA ILE A 60 17.52 4.92 -5.93
C ILE A 60 18.23 5.24 -4.62
N MET A 61 17.69 4.80 -3.49
CA MET A 61 18.22 5.07 -2.15
C MET A 61 19.32 4.12 -1.71
N ASP A 62 19.71 3.11 -2.54
CA ASP A 62 20.69 2.05 -2.22
C ASP A 62 20.30 1.18 -1.01
N TYR A 63 19.02 0.83 -0.88
CA TYR A 63 18.50 -0.10 0.12
C TYR A 63 18.13 -1.46 -0.49
N ASP A 64 18.19 -2.52 0.34
CA ASP A 64 17.66 -3.86 0.07
C ASP A 64 16.26 -3.96 0.71
N ILE A 65 15.23 -3.89 -0.12
CA ILE A 65 13.83 -3.88 0.31
C ILE A 65 13.41 -5.27 0.81
N LYS A 66 12.75 -5.32 1.98
CA LYS A 66 12.19 -6.52 2.59
C LYS A 66 10.71 -6.31 2.87
N ILE A 67 9.86 -6.87 2.01
CA ILE A 67 8.41 -6.77 2.17
C ILE A 67 7.95 -7.62 3.34
N VAL A 68 7.08 -7.04 4.19
CA VAL A 68 6.45 -7.66 5.35
C VAL A 68 4.94 -7.50 5.18
N ASP A 69 4.28 -8.58 4.75
CA ASP A 69 2.84 -8.61 4.57
C ASP A 69 2.13 -8.86 5.91
N MET A 70 1.08 -8.08 6.19
CA MET A 70 0.26 -8.20 7.40
C MET A 70 -1.09 -7.52 7.23
N ALA A 71 -2.03 -7.74 8.18
CA ALA A 71 -3.32 -7.06 8.18
C ALA A 71 -3.15 -5.53 8.25
N PHE A 72 -3.97 -4.79 7.50
CA PHE A 72 -3.85 -3.35 7.31
C PHE A 72 -3.89 -2.56 8.64
N ASP A 73 -4.79 -2.90 9.54
CA ASP A 73 -4.93 -2.28 10.85
C ASP A 73 -3.70 -2.49 11.77
N GLY A 74 -2.88 -3.52 11.47
CA GLY A 74 -1.61 -3.80 12.13
C GLY A 74 -0.41 -2.98 11.62
N LEU A 75 -0.50 -2.34 10.45
CA LEU A 75 0.63 -1.69 9.78
C LEU A 75 1.21 -0.51 10.57
N LEU A 76 0.38 0.46 10.96
CA LEU A 76 0.85 1.62 11.73
C LEU A 76 1.35 1.25 13.14
N PRO A 77 0.70 0.36 13.89
CA PRO A 77 1.29 -0.21 15.10
C PRO A 77 2.66 -0.88 14.88
N ALA A 78 2.83 -1.67 13.81
CA ALA A 78 4.10 -2.30 13.48
C ALA A 78 5.21 -1.28 13.17
N LEU A 79 4.86 -0.20 12.46
CA LEU A 79 5.75 0.93 12.17
C LEU A 79 6.21 1.63 13.45
N GLN A 80 5.29 1.91 14.37
CA GLN A 80 5.59 2.53 15.67
C GLN A 80 6.48 1.65 16.55
N MET A 81 6.25 0.33 16.53
CA MET A 81 7.06 -0.66 17.24
C MET A 81 8.38 -1.00 16.54
N LYS A 82 8.72 -0.33 15.45
CA LYS A 82 9.95 -0.56 14.64
C LYS A 82 10.08 -1.98 14.09
N LYS A 83 8.96 -2.67 13.86
CA LYS A 83 8.93 -3.97 13.16
C LYS A 83 9.08 -3.80 11.65
N VAL A 84 8.65 -2.64 11.14
CA VAL A 84 8.88 -2.17 9.78
C VAL A 84 9.42 -0.75 9.84
N ASP A 85 10.08 -0.31 8.77
CA ASP A 85 10.70 1.02 8.68
C ASP A 85 9.78 2.04 8.00
N LEU A 86 8.97 1.57 7.06
CA LEU A 86 7.95 2.34 6.38
C LEU A 86 6.73 1.44 6.06
N VAL A 87 5.63 2.08 5.67
CA VAL A 87 4.43 1.39 5.18
C VAL A 87 4.04 1.97 3.83
N ILE A 88 3.82 1.09 2.85
CA ILE A 88 3.20 1.39 1.56
C ILE A 88 2.10 0.36 1.32
N ALA A 89 0.83 0.79 1.22
CA ALA A 89 -0.32 -0.10 1.26
C ALA A 89 -1.61 0.60 0.79
N GLY A 90 -1.56 1.36 -0.32
CA GLY A 90 -2.70 2.18 -0.72
C GLY A 90 -3.18 3.10 0.42
N MET A 91 -2.26 3.55 1.27
CA MET A 91 -2.62 4.20 2.52
C MET A 91 -2.82 5.71 2.33
N THR A 92 -4.04 6.16 2.55
CA THR A 92 -4.41 7.58 2.55
C THR A 92 -3.85 8.30 3.77
N GLU A 93 -3.26 9.47 3.56
CA GLU A 93 -2.99 10.41 4.66
C GLU A 93 -4.31 10.93 5.25
N THR A 94 -4.49 10.79 6.54
CA THR A 94 -5.66 11.32 7.26
C THR A 94 -5.24 12.10 8.51
N PRO A 95 -6.06 13.07 8.97
CA PRO A 95 -5.76 13.80 10.20
C PRO A 95 -5.59 12.91 11.44
N GLU A 96 -6.22 11.73 11.47
CA GLU A 96 -6.07 10.77 12.55
C GLU A 96 -4.73 10.06 12.49
N ARG A 97 -4.34 9.58 11.32
CA ARG A 97 -3.06 8.88 11.10
C ARG A 97 -1.87 9.81 11.32
N THR A 98 -1.96 11.07 10.88
CA THR A 98 -0.90 12.07 11.06
C THR A 98 -0.63 12.45 12.52
N LYS A 99 -1.50 12.09 13.46
CA LYS A 99 -1.20 12.26 14.90
C LYS A 99 -0.02 11.37 15.34
N THR A 100 0.15 10.22 14.71
CA THR A 100 1.09 9.16 15.16
C THR A 100 2.23 8.88 14.20
N VAL A 101 2.04 9.13 12.90
CA VAL A 101 3.04 8.93 11.83
C VAL A 101 3.18 10.17 10.97
N SER A 102 4.20 10.20 10.09
CA SER A 102 4.35 11.18 9.02
C SER A 102 4.16 10.49 7.67
N PHE A 103 3.82 11.28 6.66
CA PHE A 103 3.61 10.80 5.29
C PHE A 103 4.53 11.54 4.32
N THR A 104 5.00 10.84 3.29
CA THR A 104 5.71 11.44 2.15
C THR A 104 4.76 12.32 1.31
N GLN A 105 5.29 12.99 0.31
CA GLN A 105 4.45 13.48 -0.78
C GLN A 105 3.60 12.33 -1.36
N PRO A 106 2.37 12.61 -1.84
CA PRO A 106 1.50 11.56 -2.35
C PRO A 106 2.07 10.94 -3.64
N TYR A 107 1.84 9.64 -3.79
CA TYR A 107 2.25 8.90 -4.97
C TYR A 107 1.09 8.49 -5.88
N TYR A 108 -0.16 8.46 -5.38
CA TYR A 108 -1.34 8.11 -6.16
C TYR A 108 -2.58 8.85 -5.65
N THR A 109 -3.55 9.11 -6.54
CA THR A 109 -4.86 9.68 -6.17
C THR A 109 -5.95 8.67 -6.46
N ALA A 110 -6.77 8.35 -5.46
CA ALA A 110 -7.90 7.46 -5.52
C ALA A 110 -9.20 8.16 -5.10
N SER A 111 -10.32 7.46 -5.17
CA SER A 111 -11.60 7.87 -4.59
C SER A 111 -12.32 6.66 -3.99
N GLN A 112 -13.19 6.88 -3.02
CA GLN A 112 -14.07 5.83 -2.51
C GLN A 112 -15.24 5.63 -3.48
N VAL A 113 -15.58 4.36 -3.74
CA VAL A 113 -16.74 4.00 -4.57
C VAL A 113 -17.62 2.97 -3.85
N ILE A 114 -18.86 2.87 -4.29
CA ILE A 114 -19.83 1.90 -3.77
C ILE A 114 -20.01 0.80 -4.80
N ILE A 115 -19.78 -0.45 -4.39
CA ILE A 115 -20.03 -1.64 -5.20
C ILE A 115 -21.39 -2.22 -4.78
N THR A 116 -22.27 -2.48 -5.76
CA THR A 116 -23.58 -3.10 -5.57
C THR A 116 -23.73 -4.31 -6.50
N ARG A 117 -24.78 -5.09 -6.29
CA ARG A 117 -25.20 -6.09 -7.28
C ARG A 117 -25.83 -5.38 -8.49
N LYS A 118 -25.54 -5.87 -9.66
CA LYS A 118 -25.99 -5.32 -10.94
C LYS A 118 -27.53 -5.30 -11.00
N GLY A 119 -28.09 -4.14 -11.37
CA GLY A 119 -29.51 -3.94 -11.47
C GLY A 119 -30.22 -3.60 -10.16
N GLU A 120 -29.50 -3.49 -9.05
CA GLU A 120 -30.06 -2.99 -7.79
C GLU A 120 -29.98 -1.46 -7.73
N ASN A 121 -31.01 -0.80 -8.25
CA ASN A 121 -31.06 0.67 -8.44
C ASN A 121 -31.31 1.50 -7.16
N GLY A 122 -31.26 0.91 -5.98
CA GLY A 122 -31.60 1.57 -4.73
C GLY A 122 -30.44 2.33 -4.05
N ILE A 123 -29.19 2.13 -4.50
CA ILE A 123 -28.00 2.78 -3.93
C ILE A 123 -27.27 3.48 -5.07
N LYS A 124 -27.24 4.82 -5.04
CA LYS A 124 -26.58 5.66 -6.04
C LYS A 124 -25.60 6.66 -5.41
N SER A 125 -25.68 6.85 -4.11
CA SER A 125 -24.86 7.78 -3.35
C SER A 125 -24.53 7.24 -1.96
N PHE A 126 -23.59 7.87 -1.28
CA PHE A 126 -23.27 7.53 0.12
C PHE A 126 -24.45 7.77 1.06
N ASP A 127 -25.35 8.72 0.76
CA ASP A 127 -26.56 8.98 1.55
C ASP A 127 -27.56 7.80 1.50
N ASP A 128 -27.58 7.06 0.40
CA ASP A 128 -28.45 5.89 0.22
C ASP A 128 -28.00 4.67 1.05
N LEU A 129 -26.82 4.75 1.66
CA LEU A 129 -26.29 3.71 2.55
C LEU A 129 -26.98 3.69 3.92
N LYS A 130 -27.73 4.74 4.27
CA LYS A 130 -28.49 4.80 5.52
C LYS A 130 -29.43 3.61 5.67
N GLY A 131 -29.33 2.91 6.80
CA GLY A 131 -30.11 1.71 7.10
C GLY A 131 -29.64 0.43 6.40
N LYS A 132 -28.64 0.50 5.50
CA LYS A 132 -28.08 -0.62 4.76
C LYS A 132 -27.01 -1.35 5.56
N LYS A 133 -26.76 -2.61 5.20
CA LYS A 133 -25.58 -3.38 5.63
C LYS A 133 -24.46 -3.14 4.64
N VAL A 134 -23.38 -2.52 5.06
CA VAL A 134 -22.29 -2.11 4.19
C VAL A 134 -20.98 -2.78 4.62
N GLY A 135 -20.38 -3.51 3.69
CA GLY A 135 -19.06 -4.10 3.87
C GLY A 135 -17.96 -3.06 3.64
N VAL A 136 -16.98 -3.06 4.52
CA VAL A 136 -15.78 -2.22 4.45
C VAL A 136 -14.54 -3.01 4.85
N MET A 137 -13.36 -2.57 4.42
CA MET A 137 -12.11 -3.11 4.94
C MET A 137 -11.76 -2.45 6.27
N LEU A 138 -11.45 -3.28 7.29
CA LEU A 138 -11.13 -2.83 8.64
C LEU A 138 -9.97 -1.82 8.64
N GLY A 139 -10.22 -0.62 9.15
CA GLY A 139 -9.21 0.43 9.30
C GLY A 139 -8.92 1.24 8.02
N PHE A 140 -9.49 0.88 6.87
CA PHE A 140 -9.39 1.67 5.63
C PHE A 140 -10.25 2.93 5.71
N THR A 141 -10.02 3.88 4.80
CA THR A 141 -10.82 5.13 4.75
C THR A 141 -12.28 4.88 4.46
N GLY A 142 -12.63 3.85 3.69
CA GLY A 142 -14.00 3.39 3.51
C GLY A 142 -14.69 3.05 4.83
N ASP A 143 -14.01 2.39 5.78
CA ASP A 143 -14.54 2.15 7.13
C ASP A 143 -14.77 3.47 7.88
N ILE A 144 -13.81 4.39 7.80
CA ILE A 144 -13.92 5.71 8.46
C ILE A 144 -15.10 6.52 7.92
N VAL A 145 -15.31 6.51 6.61
CA VAL A 145 -16.39 7.26 5.94
C VAL A 145 -17.75 6.65 6.25
N VAL A 146 -17.90 5.33 6.03
CA VAL A 146 -19.19 4.63 6.22
C VAL A 146 -19.62 4.60 7.67
N SER A 147 -18.68 4.51 8.61
CA SER A 147 -18.97 4.51 10.06
C SER A 147 -19.55 5.85 10.56
N LYS A 148 -19.42 6.94 9.79
CA LYS A 148 -20.00 8.25 10.12
C LYS A 148 -21.43 8.44 9.58
N ILE A 149 -21.92 7.50 8.76
CA ILE A 149 -23.27 7.58 8.19
C ILE A 149 -24.28 7.04 9.22
N ASP A 150 -25.22 7.89 9.63
CA ASP A 150 -26.22 7.53 10.61
C ASP A 150 -27.09 6.34 10.15
N GLY A 151 -27.22 5.35 11.03
CA GLY A 151 -28.08 4.18 10.82
C GLY A 151 -27.53 3.13 9.87
N VAL A 152 -26.31 3.29 9.32
CA VAL A 152 -25.65 2.24 8.55
C VAL A 152 -25.25 1.08 9.46
N LYS A 153 -25.32 -0.16 8.95
CA LYS A 153 -24.82 -1.37 9.63
C LYS A 153 -23.49 -1.76 8.99
N VAL A 154 -22.39 -1.40 9.63
CA VAL A 154 -21.03 -1.63 9.11
C VAL A 154 -20.59 -3.05 9.40
N GLU A 155 -20.24 -3.79 8.34
CA GLU A 155 -19.65 -5.13 8.39
C GLU A 155 -18.18 -5.04 7.97
N ARG A 156 -17.25 -5.30 8.90
CA ARG A 156 -15.81 -5.15 8.68
C ARG A 156 -15.17 -6.45 8.24
N TYR A 157 -14.36 -6.38 7.19
CA TYR A 157 -13.61 -7.50 6.64
C TYR A 157 -12.11 -7.20 6.66
N ASN A 158 -11.28 -8.22 6.90
CA ASN A 158 -9.83 -8.07 6.81
C ASN A 158 -9.33 -8.09 5.36
N ALA A 159 -10.10 -8.71 4.45
CA ALA A 159 -9.79 -8.80 3.02
C ALA A 159 -10.97 -8.32 2.17
N ALA A 160 -10.70 -7.53 1.13
CA ALA A 160 -11.74 -7.01 0.23
C ALA A 160 -12.55 -8.13 -0.44
N TYR A 161 -11.89 -9.24 -0.82
CA TYR A 161 -12.54 -10.42 -1.39
C TYR A 161 -13.66 -10.97 -0.49
N ALA A 162 -13.48 -10.99 0.83
CA ALA A 162 -14.50 -11.49 1.75
C ALA A 162 -15.76 -10.61 1.73
N GLY A 163 -15.62 -9.29 1.68
CA GLY A 163 -16.73 -8.34 1.50
C GLY A 163 -17.45 -8.55 0.16
N ILE A 164 -16.70 -8.70 -0.93
CA ILE A 164 -17.23 -8.99 -2.28
C ILE A 164 -18.05 -10.30 -2.28
N MET A 165 -17.54 -11.35 -1.66
CA MET A 165 -18.27 -12.62 -1.54
C MET A 165 -19.54 -12.49 -0.67
N ALA A 166 -19.50 -11.70 0.40
CA ALA A 166 -20.68 -11.42 1.22
C ALA A 166 -21.74 -10.64 0.45
N LEU A 167 -21.34 -9.68 -0.40
CA LEU A 167 -22.23 -8.94 -1.29
C LEU A 167 -22.90 -9.86 -2.31
N LYS A 168 -22.12 -10.72 -2.99
CA LYS A 168 -22.66 -11.72 -3.94
C LYS A 168 -23.63 -12.70 -3.29
N ALA A 169 -23.38 -13.05 -2.04
CA ALA A 169 -24.22 -13.96 -1.25
C ALA A 169 -25.45 -13.28 -0.60
N ASN A 170 -25.79 -12.04 -0.92
CA ASN A 170 -26.88 -11.27 -0.32
C ASN A 170 -26.80 -11.10 1.21
N LYS A 171 -25.60 -11.21 1.80
CA LYS A 171 -25.41 -11.01 3.26
C LYS A 171 -25.32 -9.53 3.63
N ILE A 172 -24.87 -8.71 2.68
CA ILE A 172 -24.75 -7.26 2.77
C ILE A 172 -25.34 -6.60 1.52
N ASP A 173 -25.64 -5.31 1.60
CA ASP A 173 -26.31 -4.56 0.53
C ASP A 173 -25.31 -3.87 -0.40
N ALA A 174 -24.15 -3.45 0.12
CA ALA A 174 -23.11 -2.78 -0.63
C ALA A 174 -21.71 -3.08 -0.03
N VAL A 175 -20.67 -2.80 -0.82
CA VAL A 175 -19.27 -2.70 -0.35
C VAL A 175 -18.76 -1.31 -0.69
N VAL A 176 -18.09 -0.64 0.25
CA VAL A 176 -17.36 0.60 -0.02
C VAL A 176 -15.87 0.25 -0.09
N LEU A 177 -15.25 0.66 -1.19
CA LEU A 177 -13.86 0.34 -1.51
C LEU A 177 -13.27 1.45 -2.38
N ASP A 178 -11.96 1.51 -2.47
CA ASP A 178 -11.25 2.45 -3.33
C ASP A 178 -11.43 2.08 -4.82
N SER A 179 -11.44 3.09 -5.68
CA SER A 179 -11.86 3.00 -7.07
C SER A 179 -11.14 1.93 -7.90
N GLU A 180 -9.80 1.85 -7.81
CA GLU A 180 -9.05 0.89 -8.62
C GLU A 180 -9.21 -0.57 -8.15
N PRO A 181 -9.10 -0.88 -6.83
CA PRO A 181 -9.45 -2.20 -6.33
C PRO A 181 -10.91 -2.59 -6.66
N ALA A 182 -11.86 -1.66 -6.55
CA ALA A 182 -13.25 -1.90 -6.91
C ALA A 182 -13.38 -2.31 -8.38
N LYS A 183 -12.75 -1.58 -9.33
CA LYS A 183 -12.72 -1.95 -10.76
C LYS A 183 -12.13 -3.34 -10.96
N ASN A 184 -11.01 -3.65 -10.30
CA ASN A 184 -10.36 -4.95 -10.41
C ASN A 184 -11.29 -6.09 -9.94
N PHE A 185 -11.96 -5.91 -8.79
CA PHE A 185 -12.91 -6.92 -8.29
C PHE A 185 -14.15 -7.10 -9.18
N ILE A 186 -14.68 -6.02 -9.76
CA ILE A 186 -15.85 -6.13 -10.67
C ILE A 186 -15.48 -6.87 -11.95
N LEU A 187 -14.31 -6.62 -12.52
CA LEU A 187 -13.82 -7.34 -13.70
C LEU A 187 -13.73 -8.86 -13.47
N GLN A 188 -13.44 -9.28 -12.25
CA GLN A 188 -13.30 -10.68 -11.86
C GLN A 188 -14.60 -11.31 -11.32
N ASN A 189 -15.64 -10.50 -11.07
CA ASN A 189 -16.88 -10.94 -10.43
C ASN A 189 -18.11 -10.45 -11.19
N GLU A 190 -18.59 -11.26 -12.12
CA GLU A 190 -19.84 -10.97 -12.83
C GLU A 190 -21.00 -10.72 -11.85
N GLY A 191 -21.94 -9.87 -12.27
CA GLY A 191 -23.12 -9.53 -11.49
C GLY A 191 -22.91 -8.41 -10.45
N LEU A 192 -21.74 -7.77 -10.44
CA LEU A 192 -21.48 -6.57 -9.65
C LEU A 192 -21.28 -5.33 -10.54
N GLU A 193 -21.54 -4.16 -9.97
CA GLU A 193 -21.33 -2.86 -10.63
C GLU A 193 -20.89 -1.81 -9.60
N ILE A 194 -20.22 -0.75 -10.06
CA ILE A 194 -19.96 0.46 -9.28
C ILE A 194 -21.19 1.35 -9.41
N ALA A 195 -21.77 1.79 -8.28
CA ALA A 195 -22.79 2.81 -8.26
C ALA A 195 -22.20 4.14 -8.78
N GLN A 196 -23.05 4.99 -9.40
CA GLN A 196 -22.64 6.16 -10.20
C GLN A 196 -21.94 7.30 -9.44
N THR A 197 -21.74 7.19 -8.13
CA THR A 197 -21.18 8.29 -7.32
C THR A 197 -19.77 7.96 -6.87
N GLU A 198 -18.83 8.84 -7.20
CA GLU A 198 -17.50 8.85 -6.60
C GLU A 198 -17.54 9.64 -5.29
N GLY A 199 -16.88 9.12 -4.27
CA GLY A 199 -16.62 9.82 -3.01
C GLY A 199 -15.56 10.89 -3.16
N ALA A 200 -15.15 11.48 -2.04
CA ALA A 200 -14.04 12.42 -1.99
C ALA A 200 -12.76 11.76 -2.53
N GLN A 201 -11.92 12.57 -3.18
CA GLN A 201 -10.58 12.14 -3.59
C GLN A 201 -9.70 11.92 -2.36
N GLU A 202 -8.85 10.93 -2.45
CA GLU A 202 -7.90 10.52 -1.44
C GLU A 202 -6.50 10.40 -2.05
N GLU A 203 -5.49 10.77 -1.28
CA GLU A 203 -4.11 10.72 -1.71
C GLU A 203 -3.35 9.63 -0.94
N TYR A 204 -2.81 8.64 -1.66
CA TYR A 204 -1.94 7.62 -1.07
C TYR A 204 -0.53 8.14 -0.91
N ALA A 205 0.03 7.92 0.27
CA ALA A 205 1.38 8.30 0.61
C ALA A 205 2.07 7.20 1.45
N ILE A 206 3.40 7.23 1.49
CA ILE A 206 4.19 6.30 2.28
C ILE A 206 4.23 6.80 3.71
N ALA A 207 3.81 5.94 4.67
CA ALA A 207 3.87 6.29 6.08
C ALA A 207 5.23 5.91 6.68
N ILE A 208 5.77 6.82 7.48
CA ILE A 208 7.01 6.62 8.24
C ILE A 208 6.85 7.10 9.69
N ARG A 209 7.78 6.74 10.58
CA ARG A 209 7.80 7.26 11.95
C ARG A 209 8.03 8.79 11.97
N LYS A 210 7.31 9.51 12.85
CA LYS A 210 7.36 10.98 12.93
C LYS A 210 8.75 11.60 13.02
N ASN A 211 9.69 10.92 13.66
CA ASN A 211 11.02 11.46 13.92
C ASN A 211 12.08 10.95 12.92
N ASP A 212 11.68 10.23 11.88
CA ASP A 212 12.60 9.68 10.87
C ASP A 212 12.73 10.65 9.68
N THR A 213 13.18 11.87 9.97
CA THR A 213 13.27 12.95 8.97
C THR A 213 14.24 12.62 7.85
N GLN A 214 15.31 11.86 8.13
CA GLN A 214 16.27 11.44 7.11
C GLN A 214 15.63 10.49 6.10
N LEU A 215 14.88 9.46 6.56
CA LEU A 215 14.19 8.54 5.66
C LEU A 215 13.11 9.26 4.87
N MET A 216 12.39 10.21 5.49
CA MET A 216 11.41 11.06 4.80
C MET A 216 12.03 11.78 3.61
N GLU A 217 13.12 12.51 3.84
CA GLU A 217 13.81 13.28 2.81
C GLU A 217 14.32 12.37 1.67
N GLN A 218 14.86 11.20 2.01
CA GLN A 218 15.30 10.22 1.02
C GLN A 218 14.14 9.71 0.16
N LEU A 219 12.99 9.37 0.77
CA LEU A 219 11.80 8.89 0.06
C LEU A 219 11.20 9.98 -0.84
N ASP A 220 11.06 11.21 -0.34
CA ASP A 220 10.51 12.31 -1.14
C ASP A 220 11.40 12.66 -2.34
N ASN A 221 12.73 12.66 -2.16
CA ASN A 221 13.68 12.85 -3.24
C ASN A 221 13.59 11.72 -4.27
N ALA A 222 13.52 10.46 -3.80
CA ALA A 222 13.39 9.31 -4.69
C ALA A 222 12.04 9.30 -5.44
N LEU A 223 10.92 9.69 -4.79
CA LEU A 223 9.62 9.86 -5.44
C LEU A 223 9.66 10.96 -6.52
N THR A 224 10.36 12.05 -6.26
CA THR A 224 10.55 13.13 -7.23
C THR A 224 11.37 12.64 -8.42
N GLU A 225 12.45 11.91 -8.18
CA GLU A 225 13.30 11.34 -9.22
C GLU A 225 12.54 10.35 -10.10
N ILE A 226 11.82 9.39 -9.51
CA ILE A 226 11.10 8.35 -10.26
C ILE A 226 9.97 8.95 -11.12
N LYS A 227 9.32 10.03 -10.65
CA LYS A 227 8.32 10.76 -11.42
C LYS A 227 8.95 11.50 -12.60
N SER A 228 10.14 12.07 -12.43
CA SER A 228 10.81 12.87 -13.47
C SER A 228 11.54 12.04 -14.52
N ASN A 229 12.06 10.84 -14.17
CA ASN A 229 12.80 9.98 -15.09
C ASN A 229 11.91 9.06 -15.95
N GLY A 230 10.58 9.14 -15.79
CA GLY A 230 9.60 8.37 -16.57
C GLY A 230 9.28 6.98 -16.01
N LYS A 231 10.02 6.49 -15.01
CA LYS A 231 9.79 5.15 -14.43
C LYS A 231 8.44 5.03 -13.73
N TYR A 232 8.00 6.10 -13.07
CA TYR A 232 6.66 6.16 -12.48
C TYR A 232 5.57 5.93 -13.55
N GLN A 233 5.69 6.58 -14.73
CA GLN A 233 4.73 6.39 -15.81
C GLN A 233 4.75 4.97 -16.39
N GLU A 234 5.90 4.30 -16.41
CA GLU A 234 5.99 2.89 -16.79
C GLU A 234 5.18 2.00 -15.82
N LEU A 235 5.29 2.26 -14.51
CA LEU A 235 4.53 1.54 -13.49
C LEU A 235 3.02 1.81 -13.62
N ILE A 236 2.61 3.07 -13.82
CA ILE A 236 1.20 3.42 -14.09
C ILE A 236 0.68 2.64 -15.30
N ASN A 237 1.43 2.63 -16.40
CA ASN A 237 1.02 1.93 -17.62
C ASN A 237 0.99 0.40 -17.45
N LYS A 238 1.76 -0.15 -16.53
CA LYS A 238 1.78 -1.59 -16.22
C LYS A 238 0.53 -2.03 -15.46
N TYR A 239 0.07 -1.24 -14.49
CA TYR A 239 -0.94 -1.66 -13.52
C TYR A 239 -2.32 -1.02 -13.72
N PHE A 240 -2.40 0.15 -14.36
CA PHE A 240 -3.63 0.93 -14.51
C PHE A 240 -3.93 1.19 -16.01
N LYS A 241 -4.43 0.15 -16.68
CA LYS A 241 -4.83 0.19 -18.10
C LYS A 241 -6.32 0.40 -18.27
#